data_92f47216bbea64004e2b40d2bf90f914
#
_entry.id   92f47216bbea64004e2b40d2bf90f914
#
_cell.length_a   1.000
_cell.length_b   1.000
_cell.length_c   1.000
_cell.angle_alpha   90.00
_cell.angle_beta   90.00
_cell.angle_gamma   90.00
#
_symmetry.space_group_name_H-M   'P 1'
#
loop_
_entity.id
_entity.type
_entity.pdbx_description
1 polymer ?
#
loop_
_entity_poly.entity_id
_entity_poly.type
_entity_poly.pdbx_seq_one_letter_code
_entity_poly.pdbx_strand_id
1 'polypeptide(L)'
;MKSFALLTLAAASIVSATPTRTEKELPKRADSLPTVTASGKAFWTGSDRFYMRGIDYQPGGSSGNSDPLADTTTCKRDIAKFKDLGVNTIRVYMIDNSQSHDECMQELSDAGIYLVLDVNNPKYSINRYEPAASYNAVYLQSVFATVEEFAKYDNTLAFFSGNEVINEQANSTLAAPYVKATTRDIKQYLGSRGLRAIPVGYSAADVSSNRAQTADYFNCGSDDARSDFFAFNDYSWCSPSSFTTSGWDQKVKNFTDYGLPIFLSEWGCIANPPRSFEELGSLMSDDMTAVYSGGLVYEYSKEGNGYGIVELNGDDSDVTETDEYDNLKSALSKYPAPTGSGGAVSSTSAATCPSTDDDWQVDSDALPAIPDEAKDYMTNGAGDGPGLSGDGSQNAGSTSTGTAEAGSGSVSATSSGKSDGGRPAPPMDLSFFAVTGVVGMFTLVGTLLL
;
A
#
# COMPACT_ATOMS: atom_id res chain seq x y z
N MET A 1 -78.71 32.65 -45.28
CA MET A 1 -77.62 33.35 -44.61
C MET A 1 -76.89 32.35 -43.78
N LYS A 2 -75.70 31.91 -44.23
CA LYS A 2 -74.92 30.80 -43.59
C LYS A 2 -73.76 31.47 -42.80
N SER A 3 -73.74 31.23 -41.51
CA SER A 3 -72.65 31.69 -40.64
C SER A 3 -71.61 30.61 -40.53
N PHE A 4 -70.36 30.93 -40.88
CA PHE A 4 -69.19 30.07 -40.68
C PHE A 4 -68.59 30.41 -39.31
N ALA A 5 -68.43 29.38 -38.47
CA ALA A 5 -67.67 29.47 -37.21
C ALA A 5 -66.23 29.06 -37.47
N LEU A 6 -65.28 29.91 -37.22
CA LEU A 6 -63.87 29.62 -37.24
C LEU A 6 -63.48 28.98 -35.88
N LEU A 7 -62.95 27.74 -35.94
CA LEU A 7 -62.26 27.11 -34.81
C LEU A 7 -60.77 27.48 -34.90
N THR A 8 -60.28 28.20 -33.87
CA THR A 8 -58.84 28.44 -33.67
C THR A 8 -58.26 27.30 -32.82
N LEU A 9 -57.37 26.48 -33.38
CA LEU A 9 -56.54 25.55 -32.63
C LEU A 9 -55.39 26.31 -32.00
N ALA A 10 -55.32 26.29 -30.66
CA ALA A 10 -54.14 26.72 -29.93
C ALA A 10 -53.18 25.53 -29.78
N ALA A 11 -52.03 25.60 -30.43
CA ALA A 11 -50.94 24.67 -30.21
C ALA A 11 -50.14 25.05 -28.96
N ALA A 12 -50.24 24.23 -27.93
CA ALA A 12 -49.38 24.35 -26.75
C ALA A 12 -48.02 23.74 -27.05
N SER A 13 -46.98 24.57 -27.13
CA SER A 13 -45.57 24.14 -27.21
C SER A 13 -45.10 23.70 -25.83
N ILE A 14 -44.85 22.40 -25.68
CA ILE A 14 -44.18 21.87 -24.48
C ILE A 14 -42.69 22.17 -24.62
N VAL A 15 -42.19 23.13 -23.86
CA VAL A 15 -40.76 23.40 -23.71
C VAL A 15 -40.23 22.36 -22.70
N SER A 16 -39.57 21.31 -23.19
CA SER A 16 -38.76 20.42 -22.38
C SER A 16 -37.49 21.17 -21.95
N ALA A 17 -37.44 21.61 -20.70
CA ALA A 17 -36.20 22.05 -20.08
C ALA A 17 -35.34 20.85 -19.73
N THR A 18 -34.36 20.55 -20.57
CA THR A 18 -33.27 19.64 -20.23
C THR A 18 -32.37 20.38 -19.22
N PRO A 19 -32.11 19.85 -18.03
CA PRO A 19 -31.14 20.44 -17.15
C PRO A 19 -29.77 20.36 -17.78
N THR A 20 -29.24 21.46 -18.25
CA THR A 20 -27.84 21.62 -18.64
C THR A 20 -27.02 21.53 -17.35
N ARG A 21 -26.46 20.31 -17.06
CA ARG A 21 -25.42 20.14 -16.09
C ARG A 21 -24.20 20.91 -16.59
N THR A 22 -23.98 22.12 -16.05
CA THR A 22 -22.71 22.81 -16.25
C THR A 22 -21.65 21.94 -15.61
N GLU A 23 -20.92 21.16 -16.39
CA GLU A 23 -19.64 20.64 -16.00
C GLU A 23 -18.78 21.86 -15.66
N LYS A 24 -18.49 22.00 -14.37
CA LYS A 24 -17.50 22.94 -13.88
C LYS A 24 -16.18 22.44 -14.43
N GLU A 25 -15.69 23.03 -15.53
CA GLU A 25 -14.31 22.78 -15.96
C GLU A 25 -13.41 23.03 -14.76
N LEU A 26 -12.82 21.95 -14.24
CA LEU A 26 -11.77 22.05 -13.26
C LEU A 26 -10.64 22.88 -13.90
N PRO A 27 -10.05 23.83 -13.16
CA PRO A 27 -8.96 24.63 -13.69
C PRO A 27 -7.88 23.65 -14.20
N LYS A 28 -7.41 23.89 -15.42
CA LYS A 28 -6.29 23.12 -16.01
C LYS A 28 -5.15 23.17 -15.01
N ARG A 29 -4.86 22.03 -14.36
CA ARG A 29 -3.73 21.91 -13.44
C ARG A 29 -2.46 22.35 -14.17
N ALA A 30 -1.65 23.15 -13.51
CA ALA A 30 -0.26 23.35 -13.86
C ALA A 30 0.40 21.98 -13.97
N ASP A 31 1.38 21.82 -14.86
CA ASP A 31 1.99 20.54 -15.25
C ASP A 31 2.03 19.52 -14.10
N SER A 32 1.08 18.58 -14.09
CA SER A 32 1.05 17.49 -13.11
C SER A 32 2.26 16.59 -13.31
N LEU A 33 2.77 16.02 -12.22
CA LEU A 33 3.82 15.00 -12.32
C LEU A 33 3.36 13.85 -13.24
N PRO A 34 4.26 13.33 -14.09
CA PRO A 34 3.93 12.17 -14.90
C PRO A 34 3.62 10.97 -14.00
N THR A 35 2.59 10.21 -14.33
CA THR A 35 2.22 9.02 -13.56
C THR A 35 3.33 7.97 -13.62
N VAL A 36 3.53 7.27 -12.49
CA VAL A 36 4.43 6.09 -12.43
C VAL A 36 3.63 4.83 -12.76
N THR A 37 4.21 3.96 -13.57
CA THR A 37 3.64 2.67 -13.93
C THR A 37 4.58 1.53 -13.55
N ALA A 38 4.02 0.36 -13.22
CA ALA A 38 4.77 -0.88 -13.06
C ALA A 38 4.74 -1.65 -14.39
N SER A 39 5.91 -2.00 -14.93
CA SER A 39 6.02 -2.78 -16.16
C SER A 39 7.32 -3.56 -16.18
N GLY A 40 7.24 -4.83 -16.55
CA GLY A 40 8.36 -5.71 -16.40
C GLY A 40 8.74 -5.85 -14.91
N LYS A 41 10.01 -5.76 -14.61
CA LYS A 41 10.55 -5.82 -13.24
C LYS A 41 10.88 -4.44 -12.66
N ALA A 42 10.23 -3.38 -13.14
CA ALA A 42 10.57 -2.01 -12.75
C ALA A 42 9.39 -1.06 -12.76
N PHE A 43 9.60 0.12 -12.17
CA PHE A 43 8.70 1.26 -12.25
C PHE A 43 9.21 2.25 -13.30
N TRP A 44 8.29 2.98 -13.93
CA TRP A 44 8.58 3.85 -15.08
C TRP A 44 7.78 5.15 -15.02
N THR A 45 8.42 6.25 -15.38
CA THR A 45 7.77 7.49 -15.77
C THR A 45 7.98 7.70 -17.27
N GLY A 46 6.96 7.40 -18.06
CA GLY A 46 7.11 7.33 -19.51
C GLY A 46 8.13 6.25 -19.91
N SER A 47 9.26 6.65 -20.50
CA SER A 47 10.36 5.75 -20.90
C SER A 47 11.47 5.66 -19.85
N ASP A 48 11.47 6.51 -18.85
CA ASP A 48 12.53 6.61 -17.87
C ASP A 48 12.24 5.72 -16.68
N ARG A 49 13.25 4.95 -16.25
CA ARG A 49 13.12 4.11 -15.08
C ARG A 49 12.99 4.95 -13.82
N PHE A 50 12.01 4.61 -13.00
CA PHE A 50 11.79 5.26 -11.72
C PHE A 50 12.38 4.44 -10.58
N TYR A 51 13.16 5.08 -9.72
CA TYR A 51 13.70 4.53 -8.48
C TYR A 51 13.10 5.27 -7.29
N MET A 52 12.55 4.54 -6.34
CA MET A 52 12.09 5.11 -5.08
C MET A 52 13.29 5.49 -4.23
N ARG A 53 13.40 6.75 -3.91
CA ARG A 53 14.38 7.31 -2.97
C ARG A 53 13.60 8.11 -1.98
N GLY A 54 13.01 7.40 -1.02
CA GLY A 54 11.93 7.96 -0.23
C GLY A 54 12.09 7.74 1.27
N ILE A 55 11.05 8.15 1.98
CA ILE A 55 10.96 8.05 3.42
C ILE A 55 9.54 7.71 3.86
N ASP A 56 9.42 6.89 4.90
CA ASP A 56 8.16 6.58 5.55
C ASP A 56 7.71 7.78 6.40
N TYR A 57 6.47 8.20 6.22
CA TYR A 57 5.93 9.43 6.77
C TYR A 57 4.59 9.20 7.48
N GLN A 58 4.63 9.10 8.79
CA GLN A 58 3.44 8.97 9.62
C GLN A 58 3.66 9.64 10.98
N PRO A 59 3.64 10.98 11.06
CA PRO A 59 3.66 11.69 12.35
C PRO A 59 2.57 11.18 13.30
N GLY A 60 2.96 10.79 14.50
CA GLY A 60 2.11 10.10 15.47
C GLY A 60 2.24 8.57 15.46
N GLY A 61 3.10 8.04 14.56
CA GLY A 61 3.42 6.61 14.44
C GLY A 61 2.47 5.84 13.53
N SER A 62 2.98 4.74 12.97
CA SER A 62 2.25 3.88 12.01
C SER A 62 0.99 3.20 12.57
N SER A 63 0.80 3.24 13.88
CA SER A 63 -0.43 2.81 14.57
C SER A 63 -1.18 3.96 15.26
N GLY A 64 -0.71 5.19 15.10
CA GLY A 64 -1.39 6.41 15.55
C GLY A 64 -2.73 6.59 14.83
N ASN A 65 -3.58 7.48 15.32
CA ASN A 65 -4.87 7.74 14.70
C ASN A 65 -4.86 9.18 14.13
N SER A 66 -3.92 9.42 13.21
CA SER A 66 -3.72 10.73 12.58
C SER A 66 -3.57 10.61 11.07
N ASP A 67 -3.97 11.65 10.36
CA ASP A 67 -3.80 11.78 8.92
C ASP A 67 -2.84 12.94 8.63
N PRO A 68 -1.61 12.64 8.19
CA PRO A 68 -0.63 13.69 7.92
C PRO A 68 -0.88 14.43 6.61
N LEU A 69 -1.80 13.97 5.76
CA LEU A 69 -2.11 14.56 4.47
C LEU A 69 -3.39 15.43 4.48
N ALA A 70 -4.20 15.35 5.55
CA ALA A 70 -5.38 16.17 5.72
C ALA A 70 -5.06 17.54 6.36
N ASP A 71 -4.01 17.63 7.18
CA ASP A 71 -3.55 18.90 7.77
C ASP A 71 -2.53 19.59 6.85
N THR A 72 -3.01 20.58 6.12
CA THR A 72 -2.20 21.36 5.19
C THR A 72 -1.01 22.07 5.86
N THR A 73 -1.13 22.50 7.11
CA THR A 73 -0.05 23.20 7.82
C THR A 73 1.10 22.25 8.08
N THR A 74 0.80 21.10 8.68
CA THR A 74 1.76 20.02 8.94
C THR A 74 2.39 19.53 7.64
N CYS A 75 1.57 19.25 6.63
CA CYS A 75 2.01 18.80 5.33
C CYS A 75 3.02 19.76 4.68
N LYS A 76 2.72 21.05 4.61
CA LYS A 76 3.63 22.05 4.01
C LYS A 76 4.94 22.21 4.76
N ARG A 77 4.88 22.13 6.10
CA ARG A 77 6.08 22.13 6.96
C ARG A 77 7.01 20.99 6.57
N ASP A 78 6.47 19.78 6.45
CA ASP A 78 7.26 18.55 6.25
C ASP A 78 7.71 18.39 4.79
N ILE A 79 6.92 18.84 3.81
CA ILE A 79 7.33 18.87 2.41
C ILE A 79 8.59 19.73 2.20
N ALA A 80 8.77 20.80 2.94
CA ALA A 80 9.99 21.57 2.90
C ALA A 80 11.23 20.75 3.29
N LYS A 81 11.09 19.84 4.27
CA LYS A 81 12.14 18.91 4.68
C LYS A 81 12.36 17.79 3.66
N PHE A 82 11.30 17.26 3.05
CA PHE A 82 11.41 16.27 1.98
C PHE A 82 12.18 16.82 0.77
N LYS A 83 11.92 18.07 0.40
CA LYS A 83 12.67 18.77 -0.67
C LYS A 83 14.13 18.96 -0.30
N ASP A 84 14.41 19.33 0.93
CA ASP A 84 15.77 19.53 1.43
C ASP A 84 16.57 18.23 1.48
N LEU A 85 15.93 17.11 1.85
CA LEU A 85 16.50 15.76 1.78
C LEU A 85 16.73 15.32 0.32
N GLY A 86 15.93 15.78 -0.61
CA GLY A 86 15.95 15.34 -2.01
C GLY A 86 15.29 13.98 -2.23
N VAL A 87 14.28 13.63 -1.40
CA VAL A 87 13.44 12.45 -1.62
C VAL A 87 12.43 12.69 -2.73
N ASN A 88 12.05 11.64 -3.44
CA ASN A 88 11.06 11.68 -4.52
C ASN A 88 9.77 10.92 -4.19
N THR A 89 9.74 10.20 -3.08
CA THR A 89 8.61 9.37 -2.68
C THR A 89 8.44 9.41 -1.16
N ILE A 90 7.19 9.48 -0.71
CA ILE A 90 6.83 9.22 0.69
C ILE A 90 5.89 8.02 0.75
N ARG A 91 5.90 7.30 1.88
CA ARG A 91 4.89 6.30 2.21
C ARG A 91 4.08 6.80 3.40
N VAL A 92 2.77 6.67 3.31
CA VAL A 92 1.84 6.96 4.40
C VAL A 92 1.08 5.69 4.75
N TYR A 93 1.03 5.37 6.04
CA TYR A 93 0.43 4.13 6.55
C TYR A 93 -1.06 4.28 6.80
N MET A 94 -1.53 5.52 7.03
CA MET A 94 -2.91 5.74 7.44
C MET A 94 -3.36 7.15 7.06
N ILE A 95 -4.57 7.21 6.53
CA ILE A 95 -5.26 8.48 6.21
C ILE A 95 -6.72 8.42 6.69
N ASP A 96 -7.34 9.56 6.81
CA ASP A 96 -8.77 9.72 7.05
C ASP A 96 -9.51 9.90 5.71
N ASN A 97 -10.03 8.81 5.16
CA ASN A 97 -10.70 8.81 3.86
C ASN A 97 -12.05 9.55 3.85
N SER A 98 -12.42 10.21 4.94
CA SER A 98 -13.54 11.15 5.01
C SER A 98 -13.12 12.63 4.83
N GLN A 99 -11.81 12.88 4.76
CA GLN A 99 -11.24 14.24 4.60
C GLN A 99 -10.80 14.49 3.16
N SER A 100 -10.54 15.77 2.84
CA SER A 100 -9.93 16.16 1.57
C SER A 100 -8.41 16.23 1.69
N HIS A 101 -7.71 15.72 0.68
CA HIS A 101 -6.26 15.72 0.59
C HIS A 101 -5.75 16.58 -0.57
N ASP A 102 -6.64 17.31 -1.24
CA ASP A 102 -6.35 18.05 -2.49
C ASP A 102 -5.15 18.98 -2.33
N GLU A 103 -5.10 19.74 -1.22
CA GLU A 103 -4.06 20.76 -1.04
C GLU A 103 -2.70 20.12 -0.77
N CYS A 104 -2.61 19.13 0.12
CA CYS A 104 -1.36 18.46 0.42
C CYS A 104 -0.83 17.66 -0.78
N MET A 105 -1.69 16.93 -1.49
CA MET A 105 -1.31 16.17 -2.68
C MET A 105 -0.84 17.09 -3.82
N GLN A 106 -1.41 18.31 -3.93
CA GLN A 106 -0.91 19.30 -4.87
C GLN A 106 0.49 19.82 -4.47
N GLU A 107 0.71 20.12 -3.19
CA GLU A 107 2.02 20.60 -2.69
C GLU A 107 3.11 19.51 -2.88
N LEU A 108 2.77 18.23 -2.63
CA LEU A 108 3.66 17.10 -2.93
C LEU A 108 3.97 17.01 -4.43
N SER A 109 2.96 17.17 -5.28
CA SER A 109 3.13 17.18 -6.74
C SER A 109 4.03 18.31 -7.21
N ASP A 110 3.82 19.52 -6.68
CA ASP A 110 4.64 20.69 -7.00
C ASP A 110 6.09 20.56 -6.50
N ALA A 111 6.28 19.72 -5.47
CA ALA A 111 7.59 19.38 -4.92
C ALA A 111 8.29 18.22 -5.69
N GLY A 112 7.62 17.58 -6.64
CA GLY A 112 8.13 16.42 -7.37
C GLY A 112 8.06 15.11 -6.57
N ILE A 113 7.14 15.01 -5.60
CA ILE A 113 7.07 13.90 -4.64
C ILE A 113 5.83 13.03 -4.92
N TYR A 114 6.05 11.73 -5.00
CA TYR A 114 5.03 10.72 -5.17
C TYR A 114 4.62 10.12 -3.83
N LEU A 115 3.39 9.60 -3.77
CA LEU A 115 2.83 8.90 -2.62
C LEU A 115 2.70 7.41 -2.90
N VAL A 116 3.22 6.57 -2.00
CA VAL A 116 2.83 5.17 -1.83
C VAL A 116 1.97 5.09 -0.58
N LEU A 117 0.77 4.52 -0.70
CA LEU A 117 -0.25 4.57 0.35
C LEU A 117 -0.70 3.18 0.77
N ASP A 118 -0.69 2.91 2.07
CA ASP A 118 -1.38 1.77 2.65
C ASP A 118 -2.90 2.04 2.64
N VAL A 119 -3.71 1.12 2.09
CA VAL A 119 -5.17 1.27 2.09
C VAL A 119 -5.83 0.80 3.39
N ASN A 120 -5.05 0.20 4.27
CA ASN A 120 -5.46 -0.32 5.56
C ASN A 120 -5.12 0.65 6.69
N ASN A 121 -5.79 0.48 7.82
CA ASN A 121 -5.43 1.12 9.08
C ASN A 121 -5.79 0.17 10.24
N PRO A 122 -5.46 0.48 11.51
CA PRO A 122 -5.71 -0.42 12.62
C PRO A 122 -7.17 -0.85 12.81
N LYS A 123 -8.15 -0.04 12.34
CA LYS A 123 -9.57 -0.36 12.43
C LYS A 123 -10.09 -1.15 11.21
N TYR A 124 -9.50 -0.93 10.05
CA TYR A 124 -9.90 -1.51 8.76
C TYR A 124 -8.72 -2.24 8.13
N SER A 125 -8.53 -3.50 8.50
CA SER A 125 -7.41 -4.33 8.05
C SER A 125 -7.77 -5.81 8.07
N ILE A 126 -7.01 -6.63 7.35
CA ILE A 126 -7.12 -8.09 7.45
C ILE A 126 -6.47 -8.54 8.77
N ASN A 127 -7.26 -9.18 9.62
CA ASN A 127 -6.78 -9.74 10.87
C ASN A 127 -6.02 -11.04 10.60
N ARG A 128 -4.77 -11.09 11.00
CA ARG A 128 -3.88 -12.23 10.80
C ARG A 128 -4.43 -13.54 11.37
N TYR A 129 -5.13 -13.49 12.49
CA TYR A 129 -5.64 -14.67 13.18
C TYR A 129 -7.08 -15.04 12.81
N GLU A 130 -7.85 -14.05 12.34
CA GLU A 130 -9.26 -14.24 11.92
C GLU A 130 -9.51 -13.55 10.57
N PRO A 131 -8.77 -13.94 9.50
CA PRO A 131 -8.82 -13.22 8.24
C PRO A 131 -10.18 -13.28 7.57
N ALA A 132 -10.91 -14.40 7.71
CA ALA A 132 -12.25 -14.56 7.14
C ALA A 132 -13.28 -13.59 7.74
N ALA A 133 -13.21 -13.33 9.04
CA ALA A 133 -14.12 -12.40 9.71
C ALA A 133 -13.84 -10.94 9.34
N SER A 134 -12.56 -10.60 9.17
CA SER A 134 -12.11 -9.24 8.85
C SER A 134 -12.21 -8.89 7.36
N TYR A 135 -12.27 -9.88 6.48
CA TYR A 135 -12.52 -9.67 5.04
C TYR A 135 -14.03 -9.60 4.80
N ASN A 136 -14.59 -8.42 4.94
CA ASN A 136 -16.02 -8.18 4.87
C ASN A 136 -16.35 -6.89 4.08
N ALA A 137 -17.64 -6.65 3.85
CA ALA A 137 -18.08 -5.52 3.04
C ALA A 137 -17.72 -4.16 3.66
N VAL A 138 -17.70 -4.05 5.00
CA VAL A 138 -17.32 -2.80 5.70
C VAL A 138 -15.81 -2.52 5.52
N TYR A 139 -14.98 -3.56 5.57
CA TYR A 139 -13.55 -3.46 5.24
C TYR A 139 -13.34 -2.96 3.82
N LEU A 140 -13.99 -3.61 2.84
CA LEU A 140 -13.85 -3.25 1.44
C LEU A 140 -14.40 -1.86 1.13
N GLN A 141 -15.46 -1.42 1.81
CA GLN A 141 -15.96 -0.05 1.69
C GLN A 141 -14.90 0.98 2.08
N SER A 142 -14.21 0.77 3.21
CA SER A 142 -13.12 1.64 3.63
C SER A 142 -11.94 1.63 2.64
N VAL A 143 -11.53 0.43 2.17
CA VAL A 143 -10.47 0.28 1.17
C VAL A 143 -10.82 1.02 -0.12
N PHE A 144 -12.03 0.82 -0.63
CA PHE A 144 -12.45 1.44 -1.90
C PHE A 144 -12.64 2.95 -1.78
N ALA A 145 -13.08 3.46 -0.63
CA ALA A 145 -13.15 4.89 -0.38
C ALA A 145 -11.74 5.54 -0.40
N THR A 146 -10.76 4.88 0.22
CA THR A 146 -9.35 5.31 0.16
C THR A 146 -8.82 5.30 -1.28
N VAL A 147 -9.08 4.23 -2.03
CA VAL A 147 -8.65 4.11 -3.43
C VAL A 147 -9.30 5.19 -4.30
N GLU A 148 -10.60 5.44 -4.15
CA GLU A 148 -11.33 6.44 -4.94
C GLU A 148 -10.83 7.86 -4.63
N GLU A 149 -10.57 8.17 -3.35
CA GLU A 149 -10.01 9.46 -2.93
C GLU A 149 -8.63 9.72 -3.53
N PHE A 150 -7.74 8.74 -3.50
CA PHE A 150 -6.35 8.94 -3.94
C PHE A 150 -6.10 8.64 -5.42
N ALA A 151 -6.99 7.92 -6.11
CA ALA A 151 -6.84 7.66 -7.54
C ALA A 151 -6.96 8.92 -8.43
N LYS A 152 -7.54 9.99 -7.90
CA LYS A 152 -7.68 11.27 -8.60
C LYS A 152 -6.38 12.07 -8.72
N TYR A 153 -5.33 11.70 -7.94
CA TYR A 153 -4.05 12.42 -7.92
C TYR A 153 -3.01 11.69 -8.78
N ASP A 154 -2.40 12.38 -9.73
CA ASP A 154 -1.41 11.79 -10.63
C ASP A 154 -0.13 11.34 -9.90
N ASN A 155 0.19 11.96 -8.77
CA ASN A 155 1.32 11.60 -7.92
C ASN A 155 1.02 10.50 -6.89
N THR A 156 -0.17 9.89 -6.88
CA THR A 156 -0.36 8.59 -6.21
C THR A 156 0.34 7.52 -7.04
N LEU A 157 1.45 6.99 -6.52
CA LEU A 157 2.30 6.03 -7.22
C LEU A 157 1.75 4.62 -7.13
N ALA A 158 1.41 4.17 -5.92
CA ALA A 158 1.01 2.80 -5.66
C ALA A 158 0.16 2.67 -4.39
N PHE A 159 -0.58 1.55 -4.29
CA PHE A 159 -1.30 1.14 -3.09
C PHE A 159 -0.72 -0.15 -2.52
N PHE A 160 -0.57 -0.21 -1.19
CA PHE A 160 -0.34 -1.45 -0.49
C PHE A 160 -1.67 -2.06 -0.04
N SER A 161 -1.97 -3.28 -0.50
CA SER A 161 -3.14 -4.06 -0.06
C SER A 161 -2.98 -4.66 1.33
N GLY A 162 -1.79 -4.63 1.90
CA GLY A 162 -1.45 -5.05 3.25
C GLY A 162 0.01 -4.83 3.56
N ASN A 163 0.31 -4.69 4.85
CA ASN A 163 1.65 -4.58 5.40
C ASN A 163 1.86 -5.60 6.51
N GLU A 164 2.86 -6.45 6.39
CA GLU A 164 3.29 -7.44 7.40
C GLU A 164 2.16 -8.29 8.01
N VAL A 165 1.11 -8.58 7.23
CA VAL A 165 0.02 -9.46 7.67
C VAL A 165 0.56 -10.87 7.92
N ILE A 166 1.49 -11.32 7.08
CA ILE A 166 2.22 -12.58 7.20
C ILE A 166 3.53 -12.31 7.95
N ASN A 167 3.81 -13.10 8.98
CA ASN A 167 5.00 -13.00 9.80
C ASN A 167 5.72 -14.37 9.96
N GLU A 168 6.56 -14.51 10.99
CA GLU A 168 7.31 -15.73 11.29
C GLU A 168 6.46 -16.91 11.78
N GLN A 169 5.19 -16.68 12.10
CA GLN A 169 4.28 -17.75 12.52
C GLN A 169 3.62 -18.37 11.29
N ALA A 170 3.83 -19.67 11.07
CA ALA A 170 3.34 -20.37 9.88
C ALA A 170 1.82 -20.23 9.66
N ASN A 171 1.01 -20.18 10.73
CA ASN A 171 -0.44 -19.98 10.64
C ASN A 171 -0.82 -18.58 10.17
N SER A 172 0.07 -17.59 10.23
CA SER A 172 -0.19 -16.25 9.67
C SER A 172 -0.33 -16.29 8.14
N THR A 173 0.26 -17.29 7.48
CA THR A 173 0.14 -17.49 6.03
C THR A 173 -1.29 -17.75 5.58
N LEU A 174 -2.17 -18.24 6.47
CA LEU A 174 -3.61 -18.42 6.19
C LEU A 174 -4.34 -17.09 5.90
N ALA A 175 -3.74 -15.96 6.22
CA ALA A 175 -4.27 -14.64 5.85
C ALA A 175 -3.92 -14.25 4.39
N ALA A 176 -2.92 -14.90 3.76
CA ALA A 176 -2.45 -14.55 2.43
C ALA A 176 -3.56 -14.53 1.35
N PRO A 177 -4.51 -15.49 1.29
CA PRO A 177 -5.60 -15.47 0.32
C PRO A 177 -6.50 -14.22 0.44
N TYR A 178 -6.70 -13.71 1.65
CA TYR A 178 -7.54 -12.54 1.91
C TYR A 178 -6.84 -11.23 1.51
N VAL A 179 -5.56 -11.12 1.77
CA VAL A 179 -4.75 -9.99 1.30
C VAL A 179 -4.65 -9.98 -0.23
N LYS A 180 -4.46 -11.15 -0.84
CA LYS A 180 -4.44 -11.29 -2.29
C LYS A 180 -5.81 -11.02 -2.91
N ALA A 181 -6.92 -11.41 -2.25
CA ALA A 181 -8.25 -11.03 -2.67
C ALA A 181 -8.46 -9.52 -2.59
N THR A 182 -7.93 -8.85 -1.56
CA THR A 182 -7.95 -7.38 -1.48
C THR A 182 -7.21 -6.75 -2.67
N THR A 183 -6.04 -7.28 -3.07
CA THR A 183 -5.33 -6.83 -4.28
C THR A 183 -6.21 -6.96 -5.53
N ARG A 184 -6.84 -8.12 -5.74
CA ARG A 184 -7.80 -8.37 -6.83
C ARG A 184 -8.93 -7.35 -6.81
N ASP A 185 -9.53 -7.15 -5.65
CA ASP A 185 -10.72 -6.31 -5.52
C ASP A 185 -10.40 -4.82 -5.75
N ILE A 186 -9.23 -4.34 -5.31
CA ILE A 186 -8.76 -2.98 -5.63
C ILE A 186 -8.56 -2.82 -7.14
N LYS A 187 -7.88 -3.76 -7.80
CA LYS A 187 -7.64 -3.70 -9.26
C LYS A 187 -8.96 -3.73 -10.04
N GLN A 188 -9.91 -4.58 -9.63
CA GLN A 188 -11.25 -4.62 -10.21
C GLN A 188 -12.04 -3.33 -9.95
N TYR A 189 -11.91 -2.76 -8.77
CA TYR A 189 -12.56 -1.49 -8.42
C TYR A 189 -12.05 -0.35 -9.29
N LEU A 190 -10.73 -0.19 -9.41
CA LEU A 190 -10.13 0.81 -10.29
C LEU A 190 -10.67 0.69 -11.73
N GLY A 191 -10.72 -0.54 -12.28
CA GLY A 191 -11.24 -0.81 -13.61
C GLY A 191 -12.73 -0.53 -13.77
N SER A 192 -13.57 -1.01 -12.85
CA SER A 192 -15.02 -0.86 -12.90
C SER A 192 -15.49 0.58 -12.72
N ARG A 193 -14.73 1.37 -11.96
CA ARG A 193 -14.98 2.79 -11.73
C ARG A 193 -14.38 3.71 -12.82
N GLY A 194 -13.64 3.14 -13.78
CA GLY A 194 -12.93 3.91 -14.81
C GLY A 194 -11.83 4.82 -14.24
N LEU A 195 -11.27 4.44 -13.09
CA LEU A 195 -10.17 5.14 -12.45
C LEU A 195 -8.84 4.78 -13.11
N ARG A 196 -7.82 5.60 -12.87
CA ARG A 196 -6.47 5.32 -13.35
C ARG A 196 -5.96 3.98 -12.81
N ALA A 197 -5.31 3.19 -13.65
CA ALA A 197 -4.62 1.97 -13.21
C ALA A 197 -3.39 2.36 -12.37
N ILE A 198 -3.54 2.26 -11.05
CA ILE A 198 -2.49 2.48 -10.06
C ILE A 198 -1.94 1.12 -9.65
N PRO A 199 -0.62 0.91 -9.60
CA PRO A 199 -0.03 -0.35 -9.13
C PRO A 199 -0.50 -0.72 -7.71
N VAL A 200 -0.87 -1.99 -7.51
CA VAL A 200 -1.29 -2.55 -6.22
C VAL A 200 -0.36 -3.70 -5.83
N GLY A 201 0.16 -3.69 -4.61
CA GLY A 201 1.07 -4.73 -4.16
C GLY A 201 1.06 -4.93 -2.65
N TYR A 202 2.02 -5.69 -2.17
CA TYR A 202 2.12 -6.09 -0.77
C TYR A 202 3.47 -5.68 -0.18
N SER A 203 3.46 -5.21 1.07
CA SER A 203 4.64 -4.93 1.89
C SER A 203 4.84 -6.08 2.87
N ALA A 204 5.91 -6.86 2.68
CA ALA A 204 6.19 -8.06 3.44
C ALA A 204 7.21 -7.82 4.55
N ALA A 205 6.98 -8.40 5.72
CA ALA A 205 8.06 -8.64 6.68
C ALA A 205 9.13 -9.53 6.03
N ASP A 206 10.41 -9.22 6.25
CA ASP A 206 11.52 -10.01 5.71
C ASP A 206 11.79 -11.27 6.55
N VAL A 207 10.87 -12.22 6.52
CA VAL A 207 10.95 -13.48 7.26
C VAL A 207 11.64 -14.55 6.42
N SER A 208 12.84 -14.98 6.85
CA SER A 208 13.68 -15.88 6.06
C SER A 208 13.04 -17.23 5.76
N SER A 209 12.19 -17.76 6.65
CA SER A 209 11.57 -19.08 6.51
C SER A 209 10.49 -19.14 5.43
N ASN A 210 9.72 -18.05 5.24
CA ASN A 210 8.61 -18.01 4.28
C ASN A 210 8.74 -16.91 3.20
N ARG A 211 9.90 -16.21 3.15
CA ARG A 211 10.13 -15.09 2.19
C ARG A 211 9.83 -15.46 0.74
N ALA A 212 10.34 -16.61 0.30
CA ALA A 212 10.17 -17.07 -1.08
C ALA A 212 8.71 -17.42 -1.37
N GLN A 213 8.08 -18.19 -0.49
CA GLN A 213 6.68 -18.60 -0.64
C GLN A 213 5.75 -17.39 -0.63
N THR A 214 5.97 -16.40 0.26
CA THR A 214 5.19 -15.16 0.29
C THR A 214 5.33 -14.41 -1.03
N ALA A 215 6.54 -14.19 -1.51
CA ALA A 215 6.77 -13.50 -2.78
C ALA A 215 6.14 -14.23 -3.96
N ASP A 216 6.33 -15.54 -4.07
CA ASP A 216 5.76 -16.36 -5.14
C ASP A 216 4.23 -16.37 -5.07
N TYR A 217 3.62 -16.42 -3.88
CA TYR A 217 2.18 -16.41 -3.73
C TYR A 217 1.54 -15.12 -4.24
N PHE A 218 2.15 -13.96 -3.95
CA PHE A 218 1.64 -12.68 -4.46
C PHE A 218 1.95 -12.47 -5.96
N ASN A 219 2.83 -13.28 -6.55
CA ASN A 219 3.16 -13.26 -7.98
C ASN A 219 2.51 -14.41 -8.77
N CYS A 220 1.80 -15.36 -8.15
CA CYS A 220 1.20 -16.48 -8.86
C CYS A 220 -0.27 -16.25 -9.24
N GLY A 221 -0.83 -17.13 -10.05
CA GLY A 221 -2.23 -17.09 -10.50
C GLY A 221 -2.46 -16.14 -11.65
N SER A 222 -3.69 -15.61 -11.75
CA SER A 222 -4.12 -14.75 -12.84
C SER A 222 -3.72 -13.28 -12.65
N ASP A 223 -3.62 -12.54 -13.74
CA ASP A 223 -3.17 -11.14 -13.75
C ASP A 223 -4.07 -10.19 -12.94
N ASP A 224 -5.35 -10.51 -12.78
CA ASP A 224 -6.27 -9.72 -11.96
C ASP A 224 -6.04 -9.87 -10.45
N ALA A 225 -5.48 -11.02 -10.02
CA ALA A 225 -5.19 -11.31 -8.62
C ALA A 225 -3.71 -11.17 -8.25
N ARG A 226 -2.80 -11.22 -9.23
CA ARG A 226 -1.37 -10.98 -8.99
C ARG A 226 -1.15 -9.53 -8.55
N SER A 227 -0.23 -9.33 -7.63
CA SER A 227 0.30 -8.01 -7.33
C SER A 227 0.98 -7.40 -8.57
N ASP A 228 1.01 -6.08 -8.65
CA ASP A 228 1.74 -5.35 -9.68
C ASP A 228 3.19 -5.06 -9.26
N PHE A 229 3.49 -5.21 -7.98
CA PHE A 229 4.82 -5.12 -7.38
C PHE A 229 4.86 -5.89 -6.05
N PHE A 230 6.05 -6.13 -5.54
CA PHE A 230 6.27 -6.70 -4.22
C PHE A 230 7.29 -5.85 -3.45
N ALA A 231 7.14 -5.71 -2.13
CA ALA A 231 8.07 -4.91 -1.34
C ALA A 231 8.42 -5.61 -0.03
N PHE A 232 9.60 -5.28 0.52
CA PHE A 232 10.12 -5.83 1.76
C PHE A 232 10.42 -4.75 2.79
N ASN A 233 10.06 -5.00 4.05
CA ASN A 233 10.58 -4.28 5.20
C ASN A 233 11.88 -4.96 5.63
N ASP A 234 13.02 -4.44 5.18
CA ASP A 234 14.33 -5.09 5.30
C ASP A 234 15.28 -4.30 6.21
N TYR A 235 15.51 -4.80 7.40
CA TYR A 235 16.42 -4.21 8.39
C TYR A 235 17.72 -5.02 8.57
N SER A 236 18.10 -5.84 7.58
CA SER A 236 19.28 -6.72 7.70
C SER A 236 20.63 -5.99 7.56
N TRP A 237 20.63 -4.76 7.02
CA TRP A 237 21.85 -3.95 6.95
C TRP A 237 22.00 -3.07 8.19
N CYS A 238 22.76 -3.53 9.17
CA CYS A 238 23.07 -2.77 10.38
C CYS A 238 24.52 -2.31 10.33
N SER A 239 24.76 -1.03 10.01
CA SER A 239 26.11 -0.47 9.83
C SER A 239 26.94 -0.55 11.12
N PRO A 240 28.27 -0.82 11.03
CA PRO A 240 29.03 -1.06 9.80
C PRO A 240 28.70 -2.42 9.18
N SER A 241 28.34 -2.43 7.91
CA SER A 241 27.94 -3.62 7.17
C SER A 241 28.46 -3.57 5.72
N SER A 242 28.05 -4.54 4.91
CA SER A 242 28.37 -4.59 3.48
C SER A 242 27.27 -5.35 2.74
N PHE A 243 27.29 -5.30 1.41
CA PHE A 243 26.36 -6.02 0.54
C PHE A 243 26.29 -7.52 0.87
N THR A 244 27.44 -8.14 1.19
CA THR A 244 27.50 -9.57 1.57
C THR A 244 27.21 -9.81 3.05
N THR A 245 27.60 -8.91 3.95
CA THR A 245 27.40 -9.08 5.38
C THR A 245 25.91 -8.96 5.74
N SER A 246 25.17 -8.07 5.08
CA SER A 246 23.73 -7.92 5.23
C SER A 246 22.94 -9.06 4.60
N GLY A 247 23.56 -9.85 3.73
CA GLY A 247 22.88 -10.86 2.92
C GLY A 247 22.12 -10.31 1.73
N TRP A 248 22.26 -9.03 1.41
CA TRP A 248 21.59 -8.42 0.26
C TRP A 248 22.04 -9.06 -1.07
N ASP A 249 23.29 -9.50 -1.18
CA ASP A 249 23.81 -10.26 -2.33
C ASP A 249 23.00 -11.55 -2.57
N GLN A 250 22.62 -12.27 -1.49
CA GLN A 250 21.81 -13.48 -1.60
C GLN A 250 20.34 -13.15 -1.94
N LYS A 251 19.79 -12.06 -1.39
CA LYS A 251 18.44 -11.61 -1.73
C LYS A 251 18.35 -11.22 -3.22
N VAL A 252 19.31 -10.45 -3.73
CA VAL A 252 19.39 -10.14 -5.17
C VAL A 252 19.44 -11.41 -6.01
N LYS A 253 20.29 -12.36 -5.63
CA LYS A 253 20.40 -13.63 -6.35
C LYS A 253 19.09 -14.43 -6.35
N ASN A 254 18.39 -14.47 -5.22
CA ASN A 254 17.14 -15.21 -5.08
C ASN A 254 16.00 -14.56 -5.91
N PHE A 255 16.03 -13.25 -6.08
CA PHE A 255 14.99 -12.52 -6.81
C PHE A 255 15.39 -12.08 -8.23
N THR A 256 16.55 -12.55 -8.75
CA THR A 256 17.01 -12.21 -10.11
C THR A 256 15.98 -12.55 -11.18
N ASP A 257 15.27 -13.68 -11.04
CA ASP A 257 14.24 -14.13 -11.99
C ASP A 257 12.81 -13.83 -11.55
N TYR A 258 12.62 -13.08 -10.44
CA TYR A 258 11.31 -12.73 -9.94
C TYR A 258 10.57 -11.80 -10.92
N GLY A 259 9.29 -12.10 -11.17
CA GLY A 259 8.53 -11.51 -12.27
C GLY A 259 7.86 -10.15 -11.99
N LEU A 260 8.08 -9.52 -10.84
CA LEU A 260 7.48 -8.24 -10.47
C LEU A 260 8.56 -7.23 -10.07
N PRO A 261 8.27 -5.91 -10.16
CA PRO A 261 9.11 -4.89 -9.53
C PRO A 261 9.24 -5.15 -8.03
N ILE A 262 10.46 -4.99 -7.50
CA ILE A 262 10.72 -5.07 -6.06
C ILE A 262 11.33 -3.76 -5.58
N PHE A 263 10.96 -3.32 -4.37
CA PHE A 263 11.66 -2.25 -3.65
C PHE A 263 11.63 -2.53 -2.13
N LEU A 264 12.41 -1.80 -1.37
CA LEU A 264 12.37 -1.87 0.08
C LEU A 264 11.32 -0.88 0.59
N SER A 265 10.19 -1.41 1.08
CA SER A 265 9.12 -0.58 1.65
C SER A 265 9.49 0.01 2.99
N GLU A 266 10.46 -0.58 3.68
CA GLU A 266 11.12 -0.03 4.86
C GLU A 266 12.57 -0.51 4.90
N TRP A 267 13.50 0.39 5.27
CA TRP A 267 14.90 0.05 5.56
C TRP A 267 15.52 1.07 6.50
N GLY A 268 16.66 0.76 7.08
CA GLY A 268 17.41 1.65 7.96
C GLY A 268 17.52 1.13 9.39
N CYS A 269 18.34 0.08 9.59
CA CYS A 269 18.58 -0.55 10.89
C CYS A 269 19.17 0.43 11.93
N ILE A 270 18.60 0.44 13.14
CA ILE A 270 19.01 1.30 14.28
C ILE A 270 19.88 0.58 15.32
N ALA A 271 20.42 -0.60 15.03
CA ALA A 271 21.25 -1.33 16.01
C ALA A 271 22.50 -0.54 16.47
N ASN A 272 23.01 0.33 15.59
CA ASN A 272 24.21 1.13 15.85
C ASN A 272 23.99 2.62 15.48
N PRO A 273 23.28 3.39 16.31
CA PRO A 273 23.06 4.81 16.03
C PRO A 273 24.31 5.65 16.30
N PRO A 274 24.48 6.82 15.65
CA PRO A 274 23.59 7.33 14.59
C PRO A 274 23.77 6.56 13.28
N ARG A 275 22.67 6.36 12.54
CA ARG A 275 22.71 5.71 11.22
C ARG A 275 23.51 6.53 10.21
N SER A 276 24.31 5.86 9.39
CA SER A 276 25.11 6.49 8.31
C SER A 276 24.41 6.43 6.95
N PHE A 277 23.39 5.58 6.81
CA PHE A 277 22.65 5.31 5.56
C PHE A 277 23.55 4.93 4.38
N GLU A 278 24.70 4.31 4.65
CA GLU A 278 25.65 3.88 3.62
C GLU A 278 25.10 2.76 2.72
N GLU A 279 24.12 1.99 3.19
CA GLU A 279 23.39 0.98 2.44
C GLU A 279 22.74 1.53 1.17
N LEU A 280 22.41 2.82 1.16
CA LEU A 280 21.89 3.49 -0.05
C LEU A 280 22.87 3.38 -1.22
N GLY A 281 24.18 3.33 -0.93
CA GLY A 281 25.21 3.13 -1.94
C GLY A 281 25.09 1.77 -2.65
N SER A 282 24.73 0.72 -1.93
CA SER A 282 24.44 -0.58 -2.53
C SER A 282 23.08 -0.59 -3.21
N LEU A 283 22.06 -0.03 -2.57
CA LEU A 283 20.69 0.01 -3.11
C LEU A 283 20.61 0.74 -4.46
N MET A 284 21.45 1.77 -4.68
CA MET A 284 21.53 2.52 -5.93
C MET A 284 22.64 2.03 -6.88
N SER A 285 23.31 0.92 -6.58
CA SER A 285 24.36 0.35 -7.43
C SER A 285 23.81 -0.62 -8.47
N ASP A 286 24.62 -0.89 -9.50
CA ASP A 286 24.32 -1.88 -10.54
C ASP A 286 24.13 -3.30 -9.96
N ASP A 287 24.73 -3.59 -8.78
CA ASP A 287 24.56 -4.88 -8.11
C ASP A 287 23.12 -5.13 -7.65
N MET A 288 22.36 -4.07 -7.35
CA MET A 288 20.98 -4.20 -6.86
C MET A 288 19.92 -3.77 -7.87
N THR A 289 20.20 -2.78 -8.70
CA THR A 289 19.16 -2.12 -9.50
C THR A 289 18.59 -2.97 -10.63
N ALA A 290 19.22 -4.10 -10.99
CA ALA A 290 18.62 -5.07 -11.88
C ALA A 290 17.37 -5.78 -11.25
N VAL A 291 17.27 -5.80 -9.92
CA VAL A 291 16.22 -6.46 -9.16
C VAL A 291 15.40 -5.47 -8.35
N TYR A 292 16.05 -4.56 -7.63
CA TYR A 292 15.40 -3.60 -6.74
C TYR A 292 15.23 -2.22 -7.38
N SER A 293 14.12 -1.58 -7.13
CA SER A 293 13.79 -0.23 -7.60
C SER A 293 13.88 0.81 -6.48
N GLY A 294 14.89 0.70 -5.63
CA GLY A 294 15.11 1.62 -4.52
C GLY A 294 14.34 1.26 -3.25
N GLY A 295 14.00 2.26 -2.44
CA GLY A 295 13.28 2.03 -1.20
C GLY A 295 13.01 3.29 -0.39
N LEU A 296 12.37 3.09 0.78
CA LEU A 296 11.91 4.10 1.71
C LEU A 296 12.60 3.90 3.06
N VAL A 297 13.17 4.97 3.59
CA VAL A 297 13.82 4.95 4.92
C VAL A 297 12.74 4.98 5.99
N TYR A 298 12.80 4.08 6.93
CA TYR A 298 11.98 4.13 8.13
C TYR A 298 12.73 4.88 9.24
N GLU A 299 12.24 6.01 9.79
CA GLU A 299 11.08 6.80 9.42
C GLU A 299 11.35 8.31 9.61
N TYR A 300 10.43 9.17 9.21
CA TYR A 300 10.60 10.62 9.26
C TYR A 300 10.64 11.16 10.69
N SER A 301 9.55 11.04 11.46
CA SER A 301 9.42 11.63 12.79
C SER A 301 9.76 10.66 13.91
N LYS A 302 10.32 11.17 15.00
CA LYS A 302 10.60 10.37 16.20
C LYS A 302 9.31 10.00 16.93
N GLU A 303 9.02 8.69 16.98
CA GLU A 303 7.82 8.10 17.58
C GLU A 303 8.13 7.23 18.83
N GLY A 304 9.28 7.41 19.43
CA GLY A 304 9.69 6.64 20.62
C GLY A 304 10.26 5.24 20.32
N ASN A 305 10.26 4.82 19.05
CA ASN A 305 10.86 3.57 18.56
C ASN A 305 12.33 3.71 18.12
N GLY A 306 12.83 4.95 18.06
CA GLY A 306 14.22 5.27 17.75
C GLY A 306 14.59 5.44 16.28
N TYR A 307 13.62 5.31 15.37
CA TYR A 307 13.88 5.40 13.92
C TYR A 307 13.77 6.80 13.32
N GLY A 308 13.08 7.73 13.98
CA GLY A 308 12.82 9.05 13.43
C GLY A 308 14.08 9.89 13.25
N ILE A 309 14.15 10.60 12.13
CA ILE A 309 15.26 11.51 11.79
C ILE A 309 14.98 12.98 12.14
N VAL A 310 13.75 13.30 12.52
CA VAL A 310 13.35 14.62 13.01
C VAL A 310 12.56 14.52 14.31
N GLU A 311 12.64 15.57 15.14
CA GLU A 311 11.77 15.75 16.30
C GLU A 311 10.70 16.78 15.98
N LEU A 312 9.43 16.42 16.17
CA LEU A 312 8.31 17.33 16.03
C LEU A 312 8.12 18.07 17.35
N ASN A 313 8.12 19.39 17.30
CA ASN A 313 7.86 20.22 18.47
C ASN A 313 6.34 20.35 18.68
N GLY A 314 5.89 20.34 19.94
CA GLY A 314 4.50 20.12 20.32
C GLY A 314 3.47 21.19 19.92
N ASP A 315 3.85 22.19 19.12
CA ASP A 315 2.95 23.20 18.56
C ASP A 315 2.80 23.10 17.02
N ASP A 316 3.29 21.99 16.45
CA ASP A 316 3.26 21.67 15.02
C ASP A 316 3.91 22.73 14.09
N SER A 317 4.55 23.74 14.65
CA SER A 317 5.08 24.87 13.87
C SER A 317 6.51 24.68 13.42
N ASP A 318 7.27 23.77 14.06
CA ASP A 318 8.71 23.62 13.83
C ASP A 318 9.15 22.16 13.92
N VAL A 319 10.25 21.85 13.22
CA VAL A 319 10.88 20.53 13.14
C VAL A 319 12.35 20.68 13.49
N THR A 320 12.81 19.91 14.49
CA THR A 320 14.22 19.85 14.82
C THR A 320 14.88 18.66 14.09
N GLU A 321 15.83 18.94 13.23
CA GLU A 321 16.64 17.94 12.54
C GLU A 321 17.61 17.26 13.51
N THR A 322 17.81 15.96 13.35
CA THR A 322 18.81 15.20 14.11
C THR A 322 20.08 15.00 13.28
N ASP A 323 21.14 14.49 13.90
CA ASP A 323 22.38 14.11 13.17
C ASP A 323 22.06 13.08 12.05
N GLU A 324 21.04 12.26 12.21
CA GLU A 324 20.63 11.27 11.22
C GLU A 324 19.92 11.89 10.02
N TYR A 325 19.28 13.05 10.19
CA TYR A 325 18.74 13.82 9.07
C TYR A 325 19.86 14.28 8.13
N ASP A 326 20.93 14.85 8.71
CA ASP A 326 22.09 15.30 7.94
C ASP A 326 22.83 14.13 7.26
N ASN A 327 22.92 13.00 7.97
CA ASN A 327 23.51 11.77 7.42
C ASN A 327 22.68 11.24 6.22
N LEU A 328 21.35 11.19 6.34
CA LEU A 328 20.48 10.76 5.24
C LEU A 328 20.57 11.71 4.05
N LYS A 329 20.55 13.03 4.28
CA LYS A 329 20.72 14.05 3.24
C LYS A 329 22.04 13.88 2.51
N SER A 330 23.12 13.66 3.26
CA SER A 330 24.44 13.40 2.71
C SER A 330 24.49 12.12 1.87
N ALA A 331 23.87 11.03 2.34
CA ALA A 331 23.80 9.77 1.62
C ALA A 331 22.97 9.90 0.33
N LEU A 332 21.79 10.54 0.41
CA LEU A 332 20.95 10.80 -0.76
C LEU A 332 21.66 11.65 -1.83
N SER A 333 22.47 12.63 -1.41
CA SER A 333 23.30 13.42 -2.33
C SER A 333 24.45 12.61 -2.92
N LYS A 334 25.10 11.78 -2.11
CA LYS A 334 26.28 10.99 -2.51
C LYS A 334 25.95 9.84 -3.46
N TYR A 335 24.78 9.23 -3.31
CA TYR A 335 24.35 8.04 -4.04
C TYR A 335 23.09 8.32 -4.86
N PRO A 336 23.23 9.04 -6.01
CA PRO A 336 22.09 9.33 -6.87
C PRO A 336 21.53 8.05 -7.51
N ALA A 337 20.28 8.11 -7.96
CA ALA A 337 19.71 7.04 -8.77
C ALA A 337 20.53 6.84 -10.06
N PRO A 338 20.75 5.60 -10.49
CA PRO A 338 21.48 5.34 -11.74
C PRO A 338 20.68 5.83 -12.95
N THR A 339 21.38 6.11 -14.03
CA THR A 339 20.78 6.49 -15.31
C THR A 339 20.47 5.24 -16.15
N GLY A 340 19.48 5.35 -17.03
CA GLY A 340 19.08 4.25 -17.93
C GLY A 340 18.21 3.21 -17.25
N SER A 341 18.14 2.00 -17.81
CA SER A 341 17.24 0.94 -17.34
C SER A 341 17.72 0.22 -16.08
N GLY A 342 18.98 0.43 -15.63
CA GLY A 342 19.57 -0.24 -14.47
C GLY A 342 19.47 -1.77 -14.50
N GLY A 343 19.49 -2.36 -15.71
CA GLY A 343 19.33 -3.81 -15.89
C GLY A 343 17.88 -4.33 -15.84
N ALA A 344 16.88 -3.43 -15.85
CA ALA A 344 15.48 -3.86 -15.84
C ALA A 344 15.11 -4.70 -17.07
N VAL A 345 14.32 -5.75 -16.86
CA VAL A 345 13.83 -6.66 -17.88
C VAL A 345 12.34 -6.38 -18.13
N SER A 346 11.94 -6.29 -19.40
CA SER A 346 10.57 -5.95 -19.79
C SER A 346 9.60 -7.13 -19.73
N SER A 347 10.09 -8.37 -19.72
CA SER A 347 9.25 -9.56 -19.64
C SER A 347 9.02 -9.96 -18.19
N THR A 348 7.79 -10.27 -17.86
CA THR A 348 7.39 -10.84 -16.57
C THR A 348 6.72 -12.17 -16.79
N SER A 349 6.92 -13.11 -15.87
CA SER A 349 6.15 -14.34 -15.78
C SER A 349 5.53 -14.46 -14.39
N ALA A 350 4.31 -15.01 -14.33
CA ALA A 350 3.75 -15.42 -13.06
C ALA A 350 4.66 -16.50 -12.44
N ALA A 351 4.81 -16.45 -11.13
CA ALA A 351 5.41 -17.53 -10.37
C ALA A 351 4.47 -18.75 -10.34
N THR A 352 5.00 -19.91 -10.02
CA THR A 352 4.18 -21.04 -9.58
C THR A 352 3.70 -20.77 -8.16
N CYS A 353 2.42 -21.00 -7.88
CA CYS A 353 1.92 -20.86 -6.51
C CYS A 353 2.64 -21.86 -5.60
N PRO A 354 3.11 -21.46 -4.42
CA PRO A 354 3.83 -22.32 -3.52
C PRO A 354 2.95 -23.46 -3.01
N SER A 355 3.53 -24.64 -2.83
CA SER A 355 2.90 -25.75 -2.12
C SER A 355 3.07 -25.58 -0.62
N THR A 356 2.20 -26.24 0.16
CA THR A 356 2.29 -26.26 1.63
C THR A 356 3.57 -26.94 2.12
N ASP A 357 4.12 -26.35 3.18
CA ASP A 357 5.18 -26.94 3.99
C ASP A 357 5.05 -26.48 5.46
N ASP A 358 6.09 -26.66 6.25
CA ASP A 358 6.08 -26.31 7.68
C ASP A 358 5.96 -24.78 7.91
N ASP A 359 6.43 -23.98 6.96
CA ASP A 359 6.47 -22.51 7.02
C ASP A 359 5.36 -21.84 6.18
N TRP A 360 4.66 -22.61 5.33
CA TRP A 360 3.62 -22.11 4.44
C TRP A 360 2.39 -23.04 4.42
N GLN A 361 1.23 -22.56 4.87
CA GLN A 361 0.05 -23.40 5.09
C GLN A 361 -1.07 -23.23 4.03
N VAL A 362 -0.84 -22.45 2.97
CA VAL A 362 -1.79 -22.25 1.88
C VAL A 362 -1.47 -23.20 0.73
N ASP A 363 -2.44 -24.05 0.37
CA ASP A 363 -2.29 -25.08 -0.67
C ASP A 363 -3.07 -24.81 -1.97
N SER A 364 -3.70 -23.64 -2.05
CA SER A 364 -4.61 -23.31 -3.14
C SER A 364 -4.42 -21.88 -3.63
N ASP A 365 -4.62 -21.68 -4.93
CA ASP A 365 -4.76 -20.35 -5.55
C ASP A 365 -6.20 -19.82 -5.49
N ALA A 366 -7.14 -20.60 -4.93
CA ALA A 366 -8.51 -20.16 -4.71
C ALA A 366 -8.56 -19.03 -3.68
N LEU A 367 -9.22 -17.94 -4.02
CA LEU A 367 -9.36 -16.76 -3.19
C LEU A 367 -10.79 -16.66 -2.64
N PRO A 368 -10.98 -16.03 -1.46
CA PRO A 368 -12.32 -15.71 -1.02
C PRO A 368 -13.03 -14.85 -2.07
N ALA A 369 -14.29 -15.16 -2.34
CA ALA A 369 -15.14 -14.34 -3.19
C ALA A 369 -15.36 -12.98 -2.53
N ILE A 370 -15.54 -11.94 -3.35
CA ILE A 370 -15.90 -10.63 -2.81
C ILE A 370 -17.26 -10.75 -2.08
N PRO A 371 -17.42 -10.21 -0.85
CA PRO A 371 -18.70 -10.17 -0.15
C PRO A 371 -19.81 -9.55 -1.01
N ASP A 372 -21.02 -10.11 -0.96
CA ASP A 372 -22.09 -9.70 -1.87
C ASP A 372 -22.43 -8.21 -1.78
N GLU A 373 -22.47 -7.65 -0.58
CA GLU A 373 -22.71 -6.22 -0.37
C GLU A 373 -21.60 -5.34 -0.98
N ALA A 374 -20.36 -5.83 -0.99
CA ALA A 374 -19.23 -5.08 -1.57
C ALA A 374 -19.27 -5.04 -3.11
N LYS A 375 -20.02 -5.93 -3.78
CA LYS A 375 -20.23 -5.89 -5.22
C LYS A 375 -20.95 -4.62 -5.68
N ASP A 376 -21.82 -4.07 -4.84
CA ASP A 376 -22.55 -2.86 -5.14
C ASP A 376 -21.58 -1.65 -5.27
N TYR A 377 -20.50 -1.64 -4.51
CA TYR A 377 -19.48 -0.58 -4.58
C TYR A 377 -18.77 -0.55 -5.95
N MET A 378 -18.58 -1.71 -6.60
CA MET A 378 -17.99 -1.77 -7.94
C MET A 378 -18.76 -0.95 -8.97
N THR A 379 -20.08 -0.84 -8.80
CA THR A 379 -20.97 -0.10 -9.72
C THR A 379 -21.24 1.31 -9.25
N ASN A 380 -21.54 1.46 -7.96
CA ASN A 380 -22.07 2.71 -7.40
C ASN A 380 -21.01 3.59 -6.73
N GLY A 381 -19.80 3.05 -6.51
CA GLY A 381 -18.75 3.70 -5.71
C GLY A 381 -18.88 3.35 -4.23
N ALA A 382 -17.81 3.59 -3.48
CA ALA A 382 -17.73 3.28 -2.05
C ALA A 382 -18.57 4.25 -1.18
N GLY A 383 -18.98 5.39 -1.73
CA GLY A 383 -19.60 6.46 -0.96
C GLY A 383 -18.60 7.17 -0.04
N ASP A 384 -19.11 7.83 0.98
CA ASP A 384 -18.25 8.52 1.96
C ASP A 384 -17.44 7.50 2.76
N GLY A 385 -16.13 7.72 2.88
CA GLY A 385 -15.26 6.89 3.69
C GLY A 385 -15.62 6.95 5.18
N PRO A 386 -15.41 5.86 5.94
CA PRO A 386 -15.71 5.84 7.38
C PRO A 386 -14.76 6.70 8.22
N GLY A 387 -13.66 7.14 7.64
CA GLY A 387 -12.61 7.92 8.30
C GLY A 387 -11.94 7.16 9.45
N LEU A 388 -11.11 7.90 10.20
CA LEU A 388 -10.44 7.37 11.38
C LEU A 388 -11.37 7.23 12.60
N SER A 389 -12.55 7.87 12.57
CA SER A 389 -13.56 7.80 13.65
C SER A 389 -14.53 6.63 13.53
N GLY A 390 -14.58 5.93 12.39
CA GLY A 390 -15.49 4.81 12.15
C GLY A 390 -15.32 3.65 13.13
N ASP A 391 -16.32 2.77 13.20
CA ASP A 391 -16.39 1.67 14.19
C ASP A 391 -15.41 0.52 13.93
N GLY A 392 -14.82 0.47 12.73
CA GLY A 392 -13.91 -0.59 12.32
C GLY A 392 -14.61 -1.77 11.64
N SER A 393 -13.81 -2.70 11.12
CA SER A 393 -14.30 -3.79 10.27
C SER A 393 -13.98 -5.20 10.78
N GLN A 394 -13.36 -5.35 11.96
CA GLN A 394 -12.80 -6.65 12.38
C GLN A 394 -13.84 -7.78 12.44
N ASN A 395 -15.08 -7.46 12.79
CA ASN A 395 -16.18 -8.41 12.86
C ASN A 395 -17.49 -7.78 12.35
N ALA A 396 -17.41 -6.91 11.34
CA ALA A 396 -18.54 -6.10 10.88
C ALA A 396 -18.98 -6.49 9.46
N GLY A 397 -20.27 -6.27 9.17
CA GLY A 397 -20.82 -6.45 7.83
C GLY A 397 -20.90 -7.90 7.37
N SER A 398 -21.19 -8.09 6.08
CA SER A 398 -21.27 -9.41 5.47
C SER A 398 -19.88 -9.89 5.03
N THR A 399 -19.57 -11.13 5.42
CA THR A 399 -18.33 -11.81 5.01
C THR A 399 -18.51 -12.54 3.68
N SER A 400 -17.38 -13.01 3.11
CA SER A 400 -17.41 -13.87 1.95
C SER A 400 -18.15 -15.19 2.23
N THR A 401 -18.99 -15.61 1.28
CA THR A 401 -19.77 -16.87 1.39
C THR A 401 -19.23 -17.98 0.49
N GLY A 402 -18.12 -17.77 -0.20
CA GLY A 402 -17.55 -18.76 -1.11
C GLY A 402 -16.13 -18.42 -1.54
N THR A 403 -15.62 -19.23 -2.44
CA THR A 403 -14.34 -19.00 -3.12
C THR A 403 -14.60 -18.68 -4.59
N ALA A 404 -13.76 -17.85 -5.18
CA ALA A 404 -13.70 -17.61 -6.62
C ALA A 404 -12.35 -18.13 -7.13
N GLU A 405 -12.35 -18.78 -8.28
CA GLU A 405 -11.09 -19.08 -8.96
C GLU A 405 -10.45 -17.76 -9.40
N ALA A 406 -9.14 -17.67 -9.23
CA ALA A 406 -8.39 -16.53 -9.71
C ALA A 406 -8.64 -16.34 -11.22
N GLY A 407 -9.03 -15.13 -11.64
CA GLY A 407 -9.26 -14.80 -13.04
C GLY A 407 -10.63 -15.17 -13.63
N SER A 408 -11.50 -15.82 -12.88
CA SER A 408 -12.81 -16.23 -13.44
C SER A 408 -13.90 -15.16 -13.30
N GLY A 409 -13.78 -14.25 -12.35
CA GLY A 409 -14.87 -13.32 -11.99
C GLY A 409 -16.17 -14.03 -11.57
N SER A 410 -16.21 -15.37 -11.63
CA SER A 410 -17.36 -16.19 -11.30
C SER A 410 -17.24 -16.73 -9.87
N VAL A 411 -18.28 -16.47 -9.09
CA VAL A 411 -18.40 -17.00 -7.73
C VAL A 411 -18.96 -18.41 -7.81
N SER A 412 -18.18 -19.43 -7.45
CA SER A 412 -18.72 -20.76 -7.22
C SER A 412 -19.31 -20.80 -5.81
N ALA A 413 -20.64 -20.87 -5.71
CA ALA A 413 -21.29 -21.08 -4.44
C ALA A 413 -20.91 -22.46 -3.90
N THR A 414 -20.11 -22.50 -2.87
CA THR A 414 -19.92 -23.73 -2.09
C THR A 414 -21.22 -24.00 -1.33
N SER A 415 -21.87 -25.13 -1.60
CA SER A 415 -23.00 -25.59 -0.83
C SER A 415 -22.56 -25.71 0.63
N SER A 416 -23.06 -24.81 1.49
CA SER A 416 -22.85 -24.86 2.92
C SER A 416 -23.42 -26.15 3.44
N GLY A 417 -22.56 -27.12 3.76
CA GLY A 417 -22.91 -28.22 4.64
C GLY A 417 -23.30 -27.60 5.99
N LYS A 418 -24.54 -27.86 6.42
CA LYS A 418 -25.02 -27.50 7.75
C LYS A 418 -24.05 -28.04 8.79
N SER A 419 -23.34 -27.18 9.47
CA SER A 419 -22.73 -27.51 10.75
C SER A 419 -23.64 -27.02 11.87
N ASP A 420 -24.40 -27.96 12.43
CA ASP A 420 -25.03 -27.83 13.74
C ASP A 420 -23.92 -27.76 14.81
N GLY A 421 -24.07 -26.85 15.74
CA GLY A 421 -23.33 -26.92 17.00
C GLY A 421 -22.79 -25.60 17.50
N GLY A 422 -23.66 -24.72 18.00
CA GLY A 422 -23.24 -23.57 18.79
C GLY A 422 -22.54 -24.00 20.08
N ARG A 423 -21.30 -23.48 20.28
CA ARG A 423 -20.72 -23.34 21.61
C ARG A 423 -20.62 -21.84 21.91
N PRO A 424 -21.06 -21.40 23.09
CA PRO A 424 -20.90 -20.02 23.49
C PRO A 424 -19.41 -19.73 23.74
N ALA A 425 -18.91 -18.64 23.17
CA ALA A 425 -17.59 -18.14 23.42
C ALA A 425 -17.44 -17.66 24.89
N PRO A 426 -16.29 -17.88 25.52
CA PRO A 426 -16.02 -17.33 26.84
C PRO A 426 -15.87 -15.80 26.75
N PRO A 427 -16.18 -15.06 27.85
CA PRO A 427 -16.08 -13.61 27.84
C PRO A 427 -14.62 -13.18 27.67
N MET A 428 -14.36 -12.29 26.71
CA MET A 428 -13.05 -11.68 26.49
C MET A 428 -12.77 -10.64 27.57
N ASP A 429 -11.66 -10.83 28.25
CA ASP A 429 -11.06 -9.85 29.17
C ASP A 429 -10.38 -8.76 28.35
N LEU A 430 -10.87 -7.53 28.48
CA LEU A 430 -10.47 -6.33 27.70
C LEU A 430 -9.20 -5.66 28.23
N SER A 431 -8.25 -6.42 28.73
CA SER A 431 -6.98 -5.88 29.16
C SER A 431 -5.81 -6.56 28.41
N PHE A 432 -5.15 -5.79 27.59
CA PHE A 432 -3.91 -5.99 26.84
C PHE A 432 -4.05 -5.87 25.32
N PHE A 433 -4.19 -4.63 24.87
CA PHE A 433 -3.64 -4.24 23.58
C PHE A 433 -2.51 -3.23 23.81
N ALA A 434 -1.38 -3.71 24.28
CA ALA A 434 -0.12 -3.06 24.04
C ALA A 434 0.48 -3.74 22.79
N VAL A 435 0.37 -3.10 21.64
CA VAL A 435 1.15 -3.48 20.47
C VAL A 435 2.58 -3.04 20.75
N THR A 436 3.34 -3.91 21.42
CA THR A 436 4.78 -3.79 21.43
C THR A 436 5.25 -4.27 20.07
N GLY A 437 5.80 -3.35 19.27
CA GLY A 437 6.66 -3.71 18.16
C GLY A 437 7.78 -4.60 18.72
N VAL A 438 7.68 -5.89 18.47
CA VAL A 438 8.73 -6.84 18.84
C VAL A 438 9.84 -6.66 17.81
N VAL A 439 10.79 -5.78 18.15
CA VAL A 439 12.12 -5.84 17.56
C VAL A 439 12.72 -7.15 18.07
N GLY A 440 12.80 -8.14 17.20
CA GLY A 440 13.47 -9.39 17.49
C GLY A 440 14.95 -9.13 17.77
N MET A 441 15.32 -9.05 19.04
CA MET A 441 16.71 -9.09 19.46
C MET A 441 17.24 -10.50 19.21
N PHE A 442 17.94 -10.70 18.10
CA PHE A 442 18.80 -11.86 17.94
C PHE A 442 19.98 -11.75 18.87
N THR A 443 19.90 -12.39 20.04
CA THR A 443 21.08 -12.70 20.85
C THR A 443 21.82 -13.85 20.18
N LEU A 444 22.93 -13.54 19.53
CA LEU A 444 23.96 -14.49 19.15
C LEU A 444 24.59 -15.05 20.43
N VAL A 445 24.20 -16.27 20.81
CA VAL A 445 24.99 -17.07 21.75
C VAL A 445 26.05 -17.80 20.93
N GLY A 446 27.22 -17.20 20.84
CA GLY A 446 28.41 -17.86 20.36
C GLY A 446 28.88 -18.90 21.38
N THR A 447 28.67 -20.18 21.14
CA THR A 447 29.39 -21.24 21.84
C THR A 447 30.75 -21.41 21.19
N LEU A 448 31.78 -20.95 21.92
CA LEU A 448 33.14 -21.42 21.75
C LEU A 448 33.19 -22.88 22.24
N LEU A 449 33.56 -23.80 21.37
CA LEU A 449 34.19 -25.07 21.73
C LEU A 449 35.32 -25.37 20.76
N LEU A 450 36.53 -25.28 21.27
CA LEU A 450 37.79 -25.96 20.92
C LEU A 450 38.02 -26.40 19.48
#